data_ce96060724389cdb708d92b201f0d017
#
_entry.id   ce96060724389cdb708d92b201f0d017
#
_cell.length_a   1.000
_cell.length_b   1.000
_cell.length_c   1.000
_cell.angle_alpha   90.00
_cell.angle_beta   90.00
_cell.angle_gamma   90.00
#
_symmetry.space_group_name_H-M   'P 1'
#
loop_
_entity.id
_entity.type
_entity.pdbx_description
1 polymer ?
#
loop_
_entity_poly.entity_id
_entity_poly.type
_entity_poly.pdbx_seq_one_letter_code
_entity_poly.pdbx_strand_id
1 'polypeptide(L)'
;ETEVNGKKVKYRAYENIVYVKNPLDKEYQNMNIYIPEEYFNNSSIGNYNSSNAPIFLPNSVGGYMPGKADKVGVGRDGKANSLSYALSKGYVVAAPGARGRTLKDKNGAYTGKAPAAIVDLKAAVRYLYFNDEVMPGDANKIISNGTSAGGALSALLGASGNSQDYLP
;
A
#
# COMPACT_ATOMS: atom_id res chain seq x y z
N GLU A 1 12.60 4.88 12.28
CA GLU A 1 11.72 4.64 13.44
C GLU A 1 10.59 5.66 13.50
N THR A 2 9.51 5.31 14.16
CA THR A 2 8.40 6.21 14.49
C THR A 2 8.01 6.01 15.96
N GLU A 3 7.13 6.87 16.47
CA GLU A 3 6.61 6.74 17.83
C GLU A 3 5.10 6.58 17.79
N VAL A 4 4.59 5.60 18.55
CA VAL A 4 3.15 5.35 18.70
C VAL A 4 2.83 5.21 20.19
N ASN A 5 2.00 6.12 20.72
CA ASN A 5 1.61 6.14 22.14
C ASN A 5 2.82 6.09 23.10
N GLY A 6 3.86 6.86 22.82
CA GLY A 6 5.09 6.93 23.65
C GLY A 6 6.04 5.74 23.47
N LYS A 7 5.74 4.80 22.58
CA LYS A 7 6.62 3.65 22.29
C LYS A 7 7.28 3.81 20.94
N LYS A 8 8.59 3.59 20.88
CA LYS A 8 9.36 3.56 19.66
C LYS A 8 9.04 2.29 18.86
N VAL A 9 8.79 2.46 17.56
CA VAL A 9 8.57 1.39 16.58
C VAL A 9 9.67 1.48 15.54
N LYS A 10 10.51 0.45 15.48
CA LYS A 10 11.59 0.33 14.51
C LYS A 10 11.11 -0.43 13.28
N TYR A 11 11.54 -0.02 12.11
CA TYR A 11 11.15 -0.66 10.85
C TYR A 11 12.22 -0.46 9.77
N ARG A 12 12.22 -1.33 8.77
CA ARG A 12 12.92 -1.10 7.51
C ARG A 12 11.95 -0.52 6.49
N ALA A 13 12.42 0.49 5.75
CA ALA A 13 11.66 1.17 4.73
C ALA A 13 12.22 0.84 3.33
N TYR A 14 11.35 0.40 2.45
CA TYR A 14 11.63 0.18 1.02
C TYR A 14 10.68 1.09 0.23
N GLU A 15 11.19 2.22 -0.22
CA GLU A 15 10.39 3.27 -0.83
C GLU A 15 10.55 3.32 -2.35
N ASN A 16 9.53 3.87 -3.02
CA ASN A 16 9.49 4.06 -4.47
C ASN A 16 9.61 2.75 -5.29
N ILE A 17 9.04 1.66 -4.78
CA ILE A 17 9.01 0.37 -5.47
C ILE A 17 7.98 0.45 -6.59
N VAL A 18 8.44 0.43 -7.85
CA VAL A 18 7.55 0.37 -9.01
C VAL A 18 6.95 -1.02 -9.11
N TYR A 19 5.63 -1.14 -8.97
CA TYR A 19 4.91 -2.42 -8.89
C TYR A 19 4.39 -2.92 -10.25
N VAL A 20 4.62 -2.19 -11.33
CA VAL A 20 4.29 -2.59 -12.72
C VAL A 20 5.53 -2.55 -13.60
N LYS A 21 5.61 -3.47 -14.56
CA LYS A 21 6.79 -3.59 -15.44
C LYS A 21 7.01 -2.34 -16.31
N ASN A 22 5.92 -1.78 -16.85
CA ASN A 22 5.96 -0.62 -17.75
C ASN A 22 5.02 0.47 -17.22
N PRO A 23 5.45 1.26 -16.23
CA PRO A 23 4.59 2.29 -15.66
C PRO A 23 4.33 3.40 -16.67
N LEU A 24 3.08 3.81 -16.80
CA LEU A 24 2.69 5.02 -17.53
C LEU A 24 3.04 6.29 -16.73
N ASP A 25 3.01 6.17 -15.41
CA ASP A 25 3.37 7.25 -14.49
C ASP A 25 4.10 6.70 -13.27
N LYS A 26 5.43 6.90 -13.22
CA LYS A 26 6.27 6.41 -12.11
C LYS A 26 6.02 7.14 -10.80
N GLU A 27 5.46 8.35 -10.84
CA GLU A 27 5.17 9.13 -9.64
C GLU A 27 4.02 8.51 -8.84
N TYR A 28 3.08 7.84 -9.50
CA TYR A 28 1.90 7.25 -8.88
C TYR A 28 1.88 5.72 -8.90
N GLN A 29 2.51 5.08 -9.90
CA GLN A 29 2.56 3.61 -10.00
C GLN A 29 3.76 3.03 -9.25
N ASN A 30 3.93 3.43 -8.00
CA ASN A 30 4.91 2.92 -7.07
C ASN A 30 4.27 2.74 -5.69
N MET A 31 4.95 2.03 -4.81
CA MET A 31 4.53 1.86 -3.42
C MET A 31 5.71 1.95 -2.46
N ASN A 32 5.39 2.22 -1.22
CA ASN A 32 6.31 2.15 -0.10
C ASN A 32 5.98 0.94 0.76
N ILE A 33 6.98 0.14 1.11
CA ILE A 33 6.84 -1.01 2.00
C ILE A 33 7.62 -0.74 3.27
N TYR A 34 6.96 -0.96 4.41
CA TYR A 34 7.55 -0.83 5.74
C TYR A 34 7.36 -2.13 6.51
N ILE A 35 8.44 -2.67 7.03
CA ILE A 35 8.48 -3.97 7.69
C ILE A 35 9.06 -3.79 9.10
N PRO A 36 8.37 -4.26 10.16
CA PRO A 36 8.90 -4.21 11.52
C PRO A 36 10.30 -4.83 11.62
N GLU A 37 11.22 -4.18 12.31
CA GLU A 37 12.62 -4.63 12.45
C GLU A 37 12.71 -6.00 13.12
N GLU A 38 11.77 -6.33 13.99
CA GLU A 38 11.66 -7.60 14.70
C GLU A 38 11.68 -8.81 13.75
N TYR A 39 11.07 -8.68 12.57
CA TYR A 39 10.95 -9.79 11.59
C TYR A 39 12.26 -10.15 10.90
N PHE A 40 13.26 -9.27 10.96
CA PHE A 40 14.61 -9.56 10.46
C PHE A 40 15.51 -10.22 11.51
N ASN A 41 15.05 -10.28 12.77
CA ASN A 41 15.76 -10.87 13.91
C ASN A 41 15.06 -12.13 14.45
N ASN A 42 14.17 -12.76 13.66
CA ASN A 42 13.36 -13.91 14.04
C ASN A 42 12.52 -13.68 15.31
N SER A 43 12.15 -12.43 15.56
CA SER A 43 11.30 -12.02 16.67
C SER A 43 9.85 -11.85 16.23
N SER A 44 8.94 -11.66 17.19
CA SER A 44 7.51 -11.49 16.95
C SER A 44 6.98 -10.22 17.63
N ILE A 45 5.87 -9.70 17.13
CA ILE A 45 5.08 -8.64 17.74
C ILE A 45 3.70 -9.21 18.05
N GLY A 46 3.39 -9.43 19.33
CA GLY A 46 2.18 -10.15 19.72
C GLY A 46 2.14 -11.56 19.10
N ASN A 47 1.10 -11.85 18.35
CA ASN A 47 0.92 -13.15 17.68
C ASN A 47 1.49 -13.18 16.25
N TYR A 48 2.14 -12.09 15.77
CA TYR A 48 2.64 -11.98 14.42
C TYR A 48 4.16 -12.13 14.36
N ASN A 49 4.60 -12.79 13.30
CA ASN A 49 6.01 -12.98 12.94
C ASN A 49 6.18 -12.73 11.43
N SER A 50 7.40 -12.94 10.91
CA SER A 50 7.72 -12.72 9.51
C SER A 50 6.88 -13.52 8.51
N SER A 51 6.33 -14.69 8.92
CA SER A 51 5.60 -15.59 8.02
C SER A 51 4.07 -15.46 8.10
N ASN A 52 3.53 -14.83 9.14
CA ASN A 52 2.07 -14.77 9.34
C ASN A 52 1.51 -13.37 9.53
N ALA A 53 2.35 -12.35 9.52
CA ALA A 53 1.92 -10.96 9.71
C ALA A 53 1.00 -10.51 8.57
N PRO A 54 -0.18 -9.93 8.86
CA PRO A 54 -1.02 -9.32 7.84
C PRO A 54 -0.29 -8.17 7.14
N ILE A 55 -0.67 -7.91 5.89
CA ILE A 55 -0.18 -6.76 5.13
C ILE A 55 -1.28 -5.69 5.12
N PHE A 56 -1.03 -4.56 5.75
CA PHE A 56 -1.89 -3.39 5.70
C PHE A 56 -1.63 -2.62 4.42
N LEU A 57 -2.66 -2.45 3.58
CA LEU A 57 -2.60 -1.82 2.27
C LEU A 57 -3.49 -0.57 2.25
N PRO A 58 -3.04 0.55 2.83
CA PRO A 58 -3.74 1.82 2.73
C PRO A 58 -3.56 2.43 1.36
N ASN A 59 -4.58 3.15 0.85
CA ASN A 59 -4.45 4.00 -0.31
C ASN A 59 -4.88 5.44 0.01
N SER A 60 -4.20 6.41 -0.58
CA SER A 60 -4.41 7.84 -0.36
C SER A 60 -5.32 8.49 -1.41
N VAL A 61 -6.03 7.70 -2.21
CA VAL A 61 -6.91 8.22 -3.26
C VAL A 61 -8.10 8.95 -2.65
N GLY A 62 -8.24 10.22 -2.98
CA GLY A 62 -9.37 11.08 -2.61
C GLY A 62 -10.01 11.69 -3.86
N GLY A 63 -11.37 11.69 -3.97
CA GLY A 63 -12.07 12.25 -5.13
C GLY A 63 -11.69 11.61 -6.47
N TYR A 64 -11.14 10.40 -6.48
CA TYR A 64 -10.53 9.74 -7.64
C TYR A 64 -9.40 10.54 -8.30
N MET A 65 -8.78 11.45 -7.55
CA MET A 65 -7.56 12.15 -7.94
C MET A 65 -6.37 11.19 -7.82
N PRO A 66 -5.23 11.48 -8.48
CA PRO A 66 -4.01 10.68 -8.27
C PRO A 66 -3.60 10.69 -6.80
N GLY A 67 -3.30 9.51 -6.26
CA GLY A 67 -2.81 9.33 -4.90
C GLY A 67 -1.37 8.87 -4.90
N LYS A 68 -0.48 9.57 -4.20
CA LYS A 68 0.91 9.13 -4.04
C LYS A 68 1.00 8.00 -3.01
N ALA A 69 2.07 7.21 -3.11
CA ALA A 69 2.47 6.25 -2.09
C ALA A 69 2.65 6.97 -0.73
N ASP A 70 1.93 6.52 0.28
CA ASP A 70 1.93 7.16 1.60
C ASP A 70 3.15 6.73 2.42
N LYS A 71 3.47 7.48 3.48
CA LYS A 71 4.64 7.28 4.32
C LYS A 71 4.26 7.12 5.79
N VAL A 72 5.04 6.30 6.48
CA VAL A 72 5.02 6.23 7.94
C VAL A 72 5.38 7.60 8.53
N GLY A 73 4.63 8.05 9.51
CA GLY A 73 4.86 9.35 10.14
C GLY A 73 3.70 9.83 10.99
N VAL A 74 3.58 11.13 11.07
CA VAL A 74 2.60 11.84 11.89
C VAL A 74 1.49 12.38 10.99
N GLY A 75 0.26 12.19 11.39
CA GLY A 75 -0.91 12.74 10.73
C GLY A 75 -1.09 14.26 10.97
N ARG A 76 -2.09 14.84 10.34
CA ARG A 76 -2.40 16.28 10.48
C ARG A 76 -2.77 16.71 11.90
N ASP A 77 -3.22 15.77 12.71
CA ASP A 77 -3.57 15.95 14.13
C ASP A 77 -2.37 15.87 15.07
N GLY A 78 -1.16 15.74 14.54
CA GLY A 78 0.07 15.60 15.31
C GLY A 78 0.27 14.23 15.94
N LYS A 79 -0.58 13.24 15.65
CA LYS A 79 -0.49 11.86 16.14
C LYS A 79 0.08 10.93 15.09
N ALA A 80 0.55 9.78 15.51
CA ALA A 80 0.96 8.72 14.59
C ALA A 80 -0.15 8.42 13.58
N ASN A 81 0.20 8.32 12.29
CA ASN A 81 -0.77 7.99 11.24
C ASN A 81 -1.11 6.48 11.24
N SER A 82 -2.07 6.08 10.40
CA SER A 82 -2.53 4.69 10.33
C SER A 82 -1.42 3.69 10.00
N LEU A 83 -0.42 4.11 9.19
CA LEU A 83 0.72 3.27 8.83
C LEU A 83 1.60 3.00 10.06
N SER A 84 1.86 4.05 10.86
CA SER A 84 2.62 3.92 12.12
C SER A 84 1.89 3.00 13.10
N TYR A 85 0.56 3.15 13.23
CA TYR A 85 -0.25 2.28 14.08
C TYR A 85 -0.22 0.82 13.62
N ALA A 86 -0.34 0.56 12.33
CA ALA A 86 -0.28 -0.79 11.76
C ALA A 86 1.07 -1.46 12.09
N LEU A 87 2.19 -0.76 11.90
CA LEU A 87 3.52 -1.25 12.28
C LEU A 87 3.61 -1.57 13.77
N SER A 88 3.06 -0.72 14.64
CA SER A 88 3.07 -0.94 16.09
C SER A 88 2.30 -2.19 16.52
N LYS A 89 1.38 -2.66 15.68
CA LYS A 89 0.60 -3.90 15.88
C LYS A 89 1.23 -5.13 15.23
N GLY A 90 2.38 -4.96 14.58
CA GLY A 90 3.08 -6.05 13.92
C GLY A 90 2.64 -6.31 12.48
N TYR A 91 1.89 -5.41 11.85
CA TYR A 91 1.55 -5.54 10.44
C TYR A 91 2.71 -5.07 9.57
N VAL A 92 2.92 -5.76 8.46
CA VAL A 92 3.69 -5.20 7.35
C VAL A 92 2.80 -4.15 6.68
N VAL A 93 3.38 -3.04 6.25
CA VAL A 93 2.65 -1.97 5.57
C VAL A 93 3.11 -1.90 4.13
N ALA A 94 2.17 -1.96 3.18
CA ALA A 94 2.42 -1.70 1.77
C ALA A 94 1.46 -0.60 1.32
N ALA A 95 1.98 0.60 1.10
CA ALA A 95 1.20 1.79 0.78
C ALA A 95 1.38 2.16 -0.70
N PRO A 96 0.51 1.68 -1.61
CA PRO A 96 0.60 2.00 -3.03
C PRO A 96 0.07 3.38 -3.34
N GLY A 97 0.73 4.07 -4.27
CA GLY A 97 0.13 5.12 -5.05
C GLY A 97 -0.77 4.54 -6.14
N ALA A 98 -1.60 5.37 -6.74
CA ALA A 98 -2.43 5.00 -7.88
C ALA A 98 -2.70 6.22 -8.77
N ARG A 99 -2.83 5.99 -10.07
CA ARG A 99 -3.24 7.00 -11.02
C ARG A 99 -4.68 7.48 -10.73
N GLY A 100 -5.00 8.66 -11.19
CA GLY A 100 -6.32 9.24 -10.99
C GLY A 100 -6.83 10.01 -12.20
N ARG A 101 -8.11 10.38 -12.15
CA ARG A 101 -8.91 10.89 -13.27
C ARG A 101 -8.36 12.15 -13.97
N THR A 102 -7.46 12.87 -13.33
CA THR A 102 -6.91 14.12 -13.88
C THR A 102 -5.55 13.97 -14.55
N LEU A 103 -4.91 12.79 -14.43
CA LEU A 103 -3.61 12.57 -15.06
C LEU A 103 -3.70 12.56 -16.59
N LYS A 104 -2.74 13.22 -17.19
CA LYS A 104 -2.56 13.27 -18.64
C LYS A 104 -1.11 13.01 -19.00
N ASP A 105 -0.89 12.42 -20.15
CA ASP A 105 0.42 12.28 -20.75
C ASP A 105 0.87 13.61 -21.44
N LYS A 106 2.08 13.58 -22.01
CA LYS A 106 2.65 14.72 -22.73
C LYS A 106 1.85 15.18 -23.96
N ASN A 107 0.96 14.33 -24.47
CA ASN A 107 0.09 14.62 -25.61
C ASN A 107 -1.31 15.10 -25.17
N GLY A 108 -1.56 15.20 -23.85
CA GLY A 108 -2.84 15.59 -23.27
C GLY A 108 -3.87 14.49 -23.16
N ALA A 109 -3.52 13.23 -23.49
CA ALA A 109 -4.40 12.10 -23.35
C ALA A 109 -4.51 11.68 -21.87
N TYR A 110 -5.72 11.40 -21.42
CA TYR A 110 -5.94 10.95 -20.04
C TYR A 110 -5.42 9.53 -19.80
N THR A 111 -4.57 9.38 -18.79
CA THR A 111 -3.91 8.11 -18.43
C THR A 111 -4.44 7.48 -17.15
N GLY A 112 -5.24 8.21 -16.38
CA GLY A 112 -5.71 7.79 -15.07
C GLY A 112 -7.23 7.78 -14.89
N LYS A 113 -8.03 7.86 -15.98
CA LYS A 113 -9.48 7.66 -15.91
C LYS A 113 -9.82 6.23 -15.50
N ALA A 114 -11.03 6.01 -14.99
CA ALA A 114 -11.51 4.67 -14.66
C ALA A 114 -11.32 3.72 -15.87
N PRO A 115 -10.82 2.49 -15.66
CA PRO A 115 -10.59 1.80 -14.38
C PRO A 115 -9.14 1.92 -13.83
N ALA A 116 -8.32 2.88 -14.26
CA ALA A 116 -6.89 2.93 -13.98
C ALA A 116 -6.52 2.75 -12.49
N ALA A 117 -7.22 3.44 -11.58
CA ALA A 117 -6.89 3.38 -10.15
C ALA A 117 -7.07 1.97 -9.55
N ILE A 118 -8.15 1.27 -9.90
CA ILE A 118 -8.37 -0.10 -9.40
C ILE A 118 -7.37 -1.09 -10.04
N VAL A 119 -7.03 -0.90 -11.31
CA VAL A 119 -6.00 -1.71 -11.99
C VAL A 119 -4.65 -1.53 -11.31
N ASP A 120 -4.28 -0.30 -10.95
CA ASP A 120 -3.05 0.00 -10.24
C ASP A 120 -3.01 -0.69 -8.85
N LEU A 121 -4.08 -0.58 -8.06
CA LEU A 121 -4.15 -1.24 -6.74
C LEU A 121 -4.08 -2.77 -6.86
N LYS A 122 -4.72 -3.35 -7.87
CA LYS A 122 -4.61 -4.79 -8.15
C LYS A 122 -3.20 -5.20 -8.56
N ALA A 123 -2.52 -4.38 -9.34
CA ALA A 123 -1.13 -4.62 -9.70
C ALA A 123 -0.22 -4.60 -8.46
N ALA A 124 -0.44 -3.67 -7.53
CA ALA A 124 0.27 -3.65 -6.26
C ALA A 124 0.03 -4.93 -5.43
N VAL A 125 -1.22 -5.41 -5.34
CA VAL A 125 -1.55 -6.68 -4.68
C VAL A 125 -0.83 -7.86 -5.35
N ARG A 126 -0.83 -7.94 -6.68
CA ARG A 126 -0.13 -9.00 -7.43
C ARG A 126 1.38 -8.95 -7.20
N TYR A 127 1.96 -7.76 -7.09
CA TYR A 127 3.37 -7.61 -6.73
C TYR A 127 3.68 -8.21 -5.36
N LEU A 128 2.81 -8.00 -4.36
CA LEU A 128 2.96 -8.58 -3.03
C LEU A 128 2.87 -10.11 -3.06
N TYR A 129 1.89 -10.66 -3.78
CA TYR A 129 1.78 -12.11 -3.98
C TYR A 129 3.02 -12.70 -4.66
N PHE A 130 3.54 -12.04 -5.69
CA PHE A 130 4.71 -12.51 -6.42
C PHE A 130 5.97 -12.56 -5.55
N ASN A 131 6.07 -11.66 -4.56
CA ASN A 131 7.22 -11.55 -3.68
C ASN A 131 6.99 -12.17 -2.29
N ASP A 132 5.89 -12.86 -2.05
CA ASP A 132 5.49 -13.37 -0.73
C ASP A 132 6.55 -14.30 -0.09
N GLU A 133 7.23 -15.10 -0.89
CA GLU A 133 8.27 -16.03 -0.42
C GLU A 133 9.57 -15.33 0.01
N VAL A 134 9.81 -14.10 -0.44
CA VAL A 134 11.09 -13.40 -0.24
C VAL A 134 10.98 -12.17 0.65
N MET A 135 9.79 -11.82 1.09
CA MET A 135 9.55 -10.70 2.00
C MET A 135 8.74 -11.12 3.23
N PRO A 136 9.00 -10.52 4.40
CA PRO A 136 8.13 -10.72 5.56
C PRO A 136 6.70 -10.27 5.30
N GLY A 137 5.75 -10.99 5.90
CA GLY A 137 4.30 -10.78 5.75
C GLY A 137 3.64 -11.97 5.06
N ASP A 138 2.33 -11.99 5.06
CA ASP A 138 1.50 -13.03 4.43
C ASP A 138 0.56 -12.35 3.42
N ALA A 139 0.86 -12.48 2.14
CA ALA A 139 0.07 -11.87 1.07
C ALA A 139 -1.36 -12.44 0.96
N ASN A 140 -1.66 -13.56 1.63
CA ASN A 140 -3.02 -14.07 1.76
C ASN A 140 -3.84 -13.31 2.82
N LYS A 141 -3.23 -12.41 3.57
CA LYS A 141 -3.85 -11.60 4.63
C LYS A 141 -3.67 -10.11 4.37
N ILE A 142 -4.12 -9.64 3.21
CA ILE A 142 -4.08 -8.22 2.87
C ILE A 142 -5.32 -7.51 3.41
N ILE A 143 -5.08 -6.43 4.15
CA ILE A 143 -6.12 -5.56 4.71
C ILE A 143 -6.08 -4.22 3.97
N SER A 144 -6.99 -4.05 3.02
CA SER A 144 -7.10 -2.78 2.28
C SER A 144 -7.84 -1.72 3.08
N ASN A 145 -7.37 -0.49 3.01
CA ASN A 145 -7.95 0.65 3.72
C ASN A 145 -7.93 1.90 2.83
N GLY A 146 -8.97 2.71 2.96
CA GLY A 146 -9.08 4.00 2.29
C GLY A 146 -10.30 4.77 2.77
N THR A 147 -10.34 6.08 2.50
CA THR A 147 -11.43 6.97 2.87
C THR A 147 -12.07 7.54 1.61
N SER A 148 -13.40 7.75 1.60
CA SER A 148 -14.14 8.31 0.46
C SER A 148 -13.92 7.45 -0.81
N ALA A 149 -13.40 8.04 -1.89
CA ALA A 149 -13.06 7.31 -3.11
C ALA A 149 -12.05 6.17 -2.85
N GLY A 150 -11.09 6.37 -1.95
CA GLY A 150 -10.16 5.31 -1.52
C GLY A 150 -10.86 4.16 -0.81
N GLY A 151 -11.91 4.44 -0.02
CA GLY A 151 -12.76 3.43 0.59
C GLY A 151 -13.54 2.61 -0.46
N ALA A 152 -14.11 3.28 -1.47
CA ALA A 152 -14.77 2.63 -2.58
C ALA A 152 -13.81 1.72 -3.37
N LEU A 153 -12.59 2.19 -3.64
CA LEU A 153 -11.55 1.38 -4.29
C LEU A 153 -11.13 0.18 -3.45
N SER A 154 -11.00 0.34 -2.12
CA SER A 154 -10.71 -0.78 -1.22
C SER A 154 -11.82 -1.83 -1.22
N ALA A 155 -13.08 -1.42 -1.20
CA ALA A 155 -14.22 -2.33 -1.32
C ALA A 155 -14.24 -3.06 -2.68
N LEU A 156 -14.02 -2.32 -3.77
CA LEU A 156 -13.94 -2.89 -5.13
C LEU A 156 -12.77 -3.87 -5.28
N LEU A 157 -11.62 -3.55 -4.66
CA LEU A 157 -10.44 -4.42 -4.67
C LEU A 157 -10.75 -5.80 -4.09
N GLY A 158 -11.43 -5.83 -2.94
CA GLY A 158 -11.87 -7.09 -2.32
C GLY A 158 -12.97 -7.79 -3.10
N ALA A 159 -14.03 -7.07 -3.49
CA ALA A 159 -15.21 -7.65 -4.16
C ALA A 159 -14.91 -8.20 -5.56
N SER A 160 -13.98 -7.58 -6.30
CA SER A 160 -13.69 -7.98 -7.68
C SER A 160 -12.72 -9.17 -7.80
N GLY A 161 -12.02 -9.55 -6.71
CA GLY A 161 -11.11 -10.70 -6.71
C GLY A 161 -10.17 -10.71 -7.93
N ASN A 162 -10.16 -11.79 -8.69
CA ASN A 162 -9.35 -11.99 -9.89
C ASN A 162 -10.12 -11.72 -11.20
N SER A 163 -11.10 -10.79 -11.20
CA SER A 163 -11.84 -10.44 -12.42
C SER A 163 -10.89 -10.07 -13.57
N GLN A 164 -11.18 -10.64 -14.75
CA GLN A 164 -10.42 -10.38 -15.99
C GLN A 164 -10.54 -8.92 -16.46
N ASP A 165 -11.62 -8.23 -16.06
CA ASP A 165 -11.87 -6.82 -16.44
C ASP A 165 -10.82 -5.85 -15.87
N TYR A 166 -10.05 -6.29 -14.88
CA TYR A 166 -9.05 -5.46 -14.19
C TYR A 166 -7.62 -6.05 -14.29
N LEU A 167 -7.33 -6.77 -15.34
CA LEU A 167 -5.94 -7.15 -15.63
C LEU A 167 -5.17 -5.94 -16.18
N PRO A 168 -3.89 -5.75 -15.78
CA PRO A 168 -3.05 -4.68 -16.29
C PRO A 168 -2.65 -4.88 -17.75
#